data_74e4a24fea123f1773085cf79c548432
#
_entry.id   74e4a24fea123f1773085cf79c548432
#
_cell.length_a   1.000
_cell.length_b   1.000
_cell.length_c   1.000
_cell.angle_alpha   90.00
_cell.angle_beta   90.00
_cell.angle_gamma   90.00
#
_symmetry.space_group_name_H-M   'P 1'
#
loop_
_entity.id
_entity.type
_entity.pdbx_description
1 polymer ?
#
loop_
_entity_poly.entity_id
_entity_poly.type
_entity_poly.pdbx_seq_one_letter_code
_entity_poly.pdbx_strand_id
1 'polypeptide(L)'
;ISPLQRAYEQGIPVLTTDQYIGDGNYENGSVTFPLSVIASDNYEGGKIACTALIEAIGGEGSLYILTSTANVPSDIARRDGCIEAIDSVEGVTLVGVDYTESSAPIATNQTQAMLEKEPELKAIFGANLFSAQGAAAAIKSAGLEGVVKIASFDAPEQAIIDLRNEVIDMVIAQQPALIGSLAVQYAYDALMGNTADIPAKVNTPFVVITRDNVDTEEAQNAIYKSE
;
A
#
# COMPACT_ATOMS: atom_id res chain seq x y z
N ILE A 1 -10.71 8.99 -18.52
CA ILE A 1 -10.11 10.30 -18.87
C ILE A 1 -11.16 11.21 -19.51
N SER A 2 -11.85 10.81 -20.59
CA SER A 2 -12.77 11.69 -21.35
C SER A 2 -13.87 12.41 -20.53
N PRO A 3 -14.54 11.82 -19.51
CA PRO A 3 -15.49 12.58 -18.69
C PRO A 3 -14.83 13.70 -17.87
N LEU A 4 -13.64 13.45 -17.33
CA LEU A 4 -12.89 14.44 -16.54
C LEU A 4 -12.37 15.58 -17.41
N GLN A 5 -11.92 15.27 -18.62
CA GLN A 5 -11.49 16.26 -19.59
C GLN A 5 -12.64 17.20 -20.00
N ARG A 6 -13.85 16.65 -20.22
CA ARG A 6 -15.04 17.49 -20.49
C ARG A 6 -15.41 18.40 -19.32
N ALA A 7 -15.24 17.94 -18.08
CA ALA A 7 -15.44 18.79 -16.90
C ALA A 7 -14.43 19.94 -16.87
N TYR A 8 -13.17 19.65 -17.13
CA TYR A 8 -12.11 20.65 -17.22
C TYR A 8 -12.39 21.69 -18.33
N GLU A 9 -12.81 21.26 -19.52
CA GLU A 9 -13.17 22.11 -20.65
C GLU A 9 -14.36 23.06 -20.35
N GLN A 10 -15.18 22.71 -19.36
CA GLN A 10 -16.26 23.55 -18.83
C GLN A 10 -15.81 24.46 -17.67
N GLY A 11 -14.51 24.52 -17.38
CA GLY A 11 -13.95 25.34 -16.32
C GLY A 11 -14.03 24.74 -14.91
N ILE A 12 -14.33 23.45 -14.80
CA ILE A 12 -14.36 22.73 -13.51
C ILE A 12 -12.93 22.27 -13.18
N PRO A 13 -12.34 22.68 -12.03
CA PRO A 13 -11.05 22.18 -11.60
C PRO A 13 -11.06 20.67 -11.38
N VAL A 14 -10.04 19.97 -11.88
CA VAL A 14 -9.90 18.52 -11.71
C VAL A 14 -8.66 18.23 -10.88
N LEU A 15 -8.84 17.47 -9.80
CA LEU A 15 -7.79 16.88 -9.00
C LEU A 15 -8.01 15.38 -8.93
N THR A 16 -6.96 14.61 -8.72
CA THR A 16 -7.05 13.17 -8.49
C THR A 16 -6.50 12.81 -7.12
N THR A 17 -7.09 11.82 -6.50
CA THR A 17 -6.68 11.33 -5.17
C THR A 17 -6.45 9.84 -5.22
N ASP A 18 -5.49 9.35 -4.45
CA ASP A 18 -5.09 7.95 -4.34
C ASP A 18 -4.54 7.34 -5.64
N GLN A 19 -5.23 7.55 -6.75
CA GLN A 19 -4.83 7.12 -8.09
C GLN A 19 -4.64 8.31 -9.02
N TYR A 20 -3.73 8.17 -9.98
CA TYR A 20 -3.55 9.12 -11.05
C TYR A 20 -4.24 8.66 -12.35
N ILE A 21 -4.38 9.56 -13.29
CA ILE A 21 -4.80 9.28 -14.67
C ILE A 21 -3.64 9.52 -15.63
N GLY A 22 -3.63 8.82 -16.76
CA GLY A 22 -2.48 8.89 -17.69
C GLY A 22 -1.23 8.26 -17.06
N ASP A 23 -0.13 8.98 -17.11
CA ASP A 23 1.16 8.60 -16.52
C ASP A 23 1.44 9.24 -15.15
N GLY A 24 0.47 10.01 -14.63
CA GLY A 24 0.60 10.70 -13.34
C GLY A 24 1.53 11.92 -13.34
N ASN A 25 2.09 12.28 -14.48
CA ASN A 25 2.88 13.50 -14.68
C ASN A 25 2.01 14.60 -15.28
N TYR A 26 1.37 15.39 -14.42
CA TYR A 26 0.44 16.45 -14.85
C TYR A 26 1.12 17.72 -15.35
N GLU A 27 2.42 17.87 -15.17
CA GLU A 27 3.19 18.99 -15.73
C GLU A 27 3.58 18.77 -17.19
N ASN A 28 4.11 17.58 -17.52
CA ASN A 28 4.73 17.31 -18.82
C ASN A 28 4.34 15.93 -19.41
N GLY A 29 3.35 15.26 -18.83
CA GLY A 29 2.96 13.92 -19.22
C GLY A 29 1.92 13.84 -20.34
N SER A 30 1.33 12.68 -20.50
CA SER A 30 0.31 12.39 -21.51
C SER A 30 -1.06 13.03 -21.20
N VAL A 31 -1.29 13.37 -19.93
CA VAL A 31 -2.50 14.03 -19.42
C VAL A 31 -2.07 15.17 -18.50
N THR A 32 -2.36 16.41 -18.89
CA THR A 32 -1.87 17.61 -18.18
C THR A 32 -2.98 18.54 -17.71
N PHE A 33 -4.25 18.15 -17.84
CA PHE A 33 -5.36 19.01 -17.40
C PHE A 33 -5.71 18.93 -15.92
N PRO A 34 -5.41 17.83 -15.14
CA PRO A 34 -5.60 17.88 -13.71
C PRO A 34 -4.59 18.82 -13.04
N LEU A 35 -5.04 19.51 -12.00
CA LEU A 35 -4.19 20.43 -11.25
C LEU A 35 -3.19 19.70 -10.34
N SER A 36 -3.62 18.58 -9.76
CA SER A 36 -2.80 17.84 -8.81
C SER A 36 -3.21 16.38 -8.73
N VAL A 37 -2.25 15.53 -8.40
CA VAL A 37 -2.48 14.19 -7.82
C VAL A 37 -2.00 14.18 -6.37
N ILE A 38 -2.88 13.77 -5.46
CA ILE A 38 -2.60 13.66 -4.03
C ILE A 38 -2.73 12.18 -3.65
N ALA A 39 -1.62 11.53 -3.38
CA ALA A 39 -1.58 10.08 -3.13
C ALA A 39 -0.44 9.72 -2.18
N SER A 40 -0.46 8.51 -1.65
CA SER A 40 0.69 7.95 -0.94
C SER A 40 1.85 7.66 -1.90
N ASP A 41 3.10 7.73 -1.43
CA ASP A 41 4.26 7.27 -2.18
C ASP A 41 4.31 5.74 -2.19
N ASN A 42 3.51 5.14 -3.06
CA ASN A 42 3.30 3.70 -3.08
C ASN A 42 4.58 2.88 -3.32
N TYR A 43 5.54 3.44 -4.08
CA TYR A 43 6.82 2.79 -4.30
C TYR A 43 7.64 2.74 -3.01
N GLU A 44 7.76 3.88 -2.35
CA GLU A 44 8.45 3.97 -1.06
C GLU A 44 7.75 3.13 0.02
N GLY A 45 6.41 3.09 0.01
CA GLY A 45 5.63 2.25 0.93
C GLY A 45 5.93 0.76 0.78
N GLY A 46 6.05 0.27 -0.46
CA GLY A 46 6.45 -1.12 -0.74
C GLY A 46 7.90 -1.40 -0.31
N LYS A 47 8.79 -0.45 -0.56
CA LYS A 47 10.19 -0.55 -0.14
C LYS A 47 10.34 -0.58 1.38
N ILE A 48 9.65 0.30 2.10
CA ILE A 48 9.61 0.32 3.58
C ILE A 48 9.11 -1.03 4.12
N ALA A 49 8.00 -1.54 3.59
CA ALA A 49 7.41 -2.80 4.03
C ALA A 49 8.40 -3.98 3.90
N CYS A 50 9.03 -4.10 2.74
CA CYS A 50 9.92 -5.23 2.48
C CYS A 50 11.30 -5.06 3.14
N THR A 51 11.81 -3.85 3.30
CA THR A 51 13.01 -3.60 4.12
C THR A 51 12.78 -4.06 5.56
N ALA A 52 11.65 -3.71 6.15
CA ALA A 52 11.32 -4.11 7.52
C ALA A 52 11.08 -5.64 7.63
N LEU A 53 10.47 -6.29 6.61
CA LEU A 53 10.37 -7.76 6.57
C LEU A 53 11.74 -8.42 6.49
N ILE A 54 12.63 -7.91 5.65
CA ILE A 54 14.01 -8.41 5.51
C ILE A 54 14.76 -8.31 6.85
N GLU A 55 14.63 -7.20 7.55
CA GLU A 55 15.20 -7.03 8.90
C GLU A 55 14.58 -8.03 9.90
N ALA A 56 13.26 -8.23 9.87
CA ALA A 56 12.55 -9.14 10.76
C ALA A 56 12.93 -10.61 10.57
N ILE A 57 13.36 -11.01 9.36
CA ILE A 57 13.84 -12.37 9.08
C ILE A 57 15.37 -12.51 9.18
N GLY A 58 16.07 -11.47 9.62
CA GLY A 58 17.53 -11.49 9.81
C GLY A 58 18.34 -11.39 8.52
N GLY A 59 17.77 -10.90 7.44
CA GLY A 59 18.45 -10.71 6.15
C GLY A 59 18.65 -11.97 5.33
N GLU A 60 18.03 -13.10 5.71
CA GLU A 60 18.14 -14.37 5.00
C GLU A 60 16.79 -15.09 4.91
N GLY A 61 16.45 -15.64 3.74
CA GLY A 61 15.28 -16.47 3.54
C GLY A 61 14.46 -16.12 2.31
N SER A 62 13.21 -16.60 2.28
CA SER A 62 12.30 -16.41 1.16
C SER A 62 11.18 -15.42 1.50
N LEU A 63 10.84 -14.57 0.55
CA LEU A 63 9.77 -13.58 0.63
C LEU A 63 8.79 -13.79 -0.52
N TYR A 64 7.50 -13.69 -0.22
CA TYR A 64 6.40 -13.81 -1.15
C TYR A 64 5.57 -12.52 -1.19
N ILE A 65 5.15 -12.08 -2.38
CA ILE A 65 4.33 -10.88 -2.56
C ILE A 65 2.93 -11.28 -3.05
N LEU A 66 1.92 -10.77 -2.36
CA LEU A 66 0.52 -10.81 -2.78
C LEU A 66 0.04 -9.40 -3.09
N THR A 67 -0.50 -9.19 -4.27
CA THR A 67 -1.00 -7.89 -4.74
C THR A 67 -2.36 -8.04 -5.42
N SER A 68 -3.07 -6.95 -5.76
CA SER A 68 -4.43 -7.07 -6.30
C SER A 68 -4.45 -7.56 -7.75
N THR A 69 -3.93 -6.76 -8.65
CA THR A 69 -3.89 -7.05 -10.09
C THR A 69 -2.63 -6.48 -10.74
N ALA A 70 -2.34 -6.94 -11.95
CA ALA A 70 -1.18 -6.45 -12.71
C ALA A 70 -1.35 -5.03 -13.27
N ASN A 71 -2.52 -4.39 -13.10
CA ASN A 71 -2.87 -3.16 -13.82
C ASN A 71 -3.18 -1.96 -12.90
N VAL A 72 -3.19 -2.14 -11.58
CA VAL A 72 -3.43 -1.05 -10.61
C VAL A 72 -2.10 -0.35 -10.32
N PRO A 73 -1.95 0.95 -10.66
CA PRO A 73 -0.67 1.65 -10.55
C PRO A 73 -0.08 1.68 -9.15
N SER A 74 -0.91 1.85 -8.11
CA SER A 74 -0.45 1.84 -6.71
C SER A 74 0.13 0.48 -6.32
N ASP A 75 -0.54 -0.61 -6.69
CA ASP A 75 -0.09 -1.96 -6.38
C ASP A 75 1.17 -2.37 -7.15
N ILE A 76 1.28 -1.92 -8.41
CA ILE A 76 2.51 -2.07 -9.20
C ILE A 76 3.66 -1.37 -8.49
N ALA A 77 3.46 -0.12 -8.06
CA ALA A 77 4.49 0.66 -7.39
C ALA A 77 4.92 0.01 -6.05
N ARG A 78 3.97 -0.46 -5.23
CA ARG A 78 4.26 -1.18 -3.97
C ARG A 78 5.06 -2.45 -4.21
N ARG A 79 4.66 -3.25 -5.21
CA ARG A 79 5.39 -4.46 -5.63
C ARG A 79 6.82 -4.13 -6.07
N ASP A 80 6.98 -3.13 -6.92
CA ASP A 80 8.28 -2.78 -7.50
C ASP A 80 9.22 -2.20 -6.45
N GLY A 81 8.72 -1.40 -5.50
CA GLY A 81 9.49 -0.95 -4.34
C GLY A 81 9.92 -2.10 -3.42
N CYS A 82 9.04 -3.09 -3.21
CA CYS A 82 9.39 -4.30 -2.47
C CYS A 82 10.48 -5.12 -3.18
N ILE A 83 10.38 -5.30 -4.50
CA ILE A 83 11.38 -6.02 -5.30
C ILE A 83 12.73 -5.31 -5.21
N GLU A 84 12.79 -3.97 -5.28
CA GLU A 84 14.04 -3.23 -5.11
C GLU A 84 14.67 -3.50 -3.73
N ALA A 85 13.86 -3.54 -2.66
CA ALA A 85 14.36 -3.86 -1.33
C ALA A 85 14.96 -5.27 -1.27
N ILE A 86 14.30 -6.26 -1.87
CA ILE A 86 14.78 -7.65 -1.95
C ILE A 86 16.07 -7.73 -2.76
N ASP A 87 16.11 -7.10 -3.93
CA ASP A 87 17.28 -7.12 -4.83
C ASP A 87 18.53 -6.45 -4.21
N SER A 88 18.34 -5.61 -3.19
CA SER A 88 19.43 -4.97 -2.46
C SER A 88 20.14 -5.86 -1.45
N VAL A 89 19.62 -7.09 -1.17
CA VAL A 89 20.14 -8.01 -0.15
C VAL A 89 20.37 -9.40 -0.73
N GLU A 90 21.63 -9.88 -0.74
CA GLU A 90 21.98 -11.17 -1.34
C GLU A 90 21.33 -12.39 -0.65
N GLY A 91 21.02 -12.28 0.66
CA GLY A 91 20.48 -13.39 1.47
C GLY A 91 18.99 -13.66 1.28
N VAL A 92 18.25 -12.77 0.58
CA VAL A 92 16.79 -12.87 0.46
C VAL A 92 16.37 -13.19 -0.97
N THR A 93 15.45 -14.15 -1.12
CA THR A 93 14.96 -14.59 -2.43
C THR A 93 13.45 -14.30 -2.56
N LEU A 94 13.05 -13.65 -3.63
CA LEU A 94 11.64 -13.55 -4.02
C LEU A 94 11.18 -14.87 -4.62
N VAL A 95 10.25 -15.57 -3.96
CA VAL A 95 9.76 -16.90 -4.41
C VAL A 95 8.49 -16.84 -5.24
N GLY A 96 7.84 -15.68 -5.31
CA GLY A 96 6.68 -15.48 -6.17
C GLY A 96 6.00 -14.14 -5.97
N VAL A 97 5.21 -13.76 -6.98
CA VAL A 97 4.28 -12.63 -6.95
C VAL A 97 2.96 -13.13 -7.50
N ASP A 98 1.91 -13.12 -6.68
CA ASP A 98 0.58 -13.54 -7.10
C ASP A 98 -0.46 -12.42 -6.99
N TYR A 99 -1.48 -12.53 -7.84
CA TYR A 99 -2.53 -11.52 -7.98
C TYR A 99 -3.82 -12.06 -7.38
N THR A 100 -4.35 -11.36 -6.38
CA THR A 100 -5.48 -11.81 -5.55
C THR A 100 -6.84 -11.32 -6.04
N GLU A 101 -6.86 -10.50 -7.09
CA GLU A 101 -8.07 -9.84 -7.61
C GLU A 101 -8.86 -9.07 -6.52
N SER A 102 -8.14 -8.51 -5.53
CA SER A 102 -8.71 -7.88 -4.33
C SER A 102 -9.65 -8.82 -3.54
N SER A 103 -9.32 -10.11 -3.49
CA SER A 103 -10.10 -11.16 -2.83
C SER A 103 -9.29 -11.85 -1.73
N ALA A 104 -9.71 -11.69 -0.47
CA ALA A 104 -9.06 -12.38 0.65
C ALA A 104 -9.14 -13.91 0.53
N PRO A 105 -10.25 -14.55 0.09
CA PRO A 105 -10.27 -15.99 -0.17
C PRO A 105 -9.27 -16.46 -1.22
N ILE A 106 -9.06 -15.70 -2.31
CA ILE A 106 -8.05 -16.03 -3.32
C ILE A 106 -6.66 -15.92 -2.70
N ALA A 107 -6.38 -14.83 -1.97
CA ALA A 107 -5.11 -14.66 -1.26
C ALA A 107 -4.84 -15.78 -0.25
N THR A 108 -5.86 -16.25 0.48
CA THR A 108 -5.76 -17.40 1.40
C THR A 108 -5.33 -18.67 0.66
N ASN A 109 -6.00 -19.00 -0.44
CA ASN A 109 -5.68 -20.19 -1.22
C ASN A 109 -4.28 -20.13 -1.84
N GLN A 110 -3.89 -18.95 -2.37
CA GLN A 110 -2.56 -18.73 -2.93
C GLN A 110 -1.47 -18.86 -1.86
N THR A 111 -1.71 -18.30 -0.67
CA THR A 111 -0.78 -18.44 0.46
C THR A 111 -0.63 -19.88 0.91
N GLN A 112 -1.72 -20.63 1.01
CA GLN A 112 -1.68 -22.06 1.36
C GLN A 112 -0.88 -22.85 0.32
N ALA A 113 -1.12 -22.64 -0.97
CA ALA A 113 -0.35 -23.28 -2.04
C ALA A 113 1.13 -22.88 -2.01
N MET A 114 1.44 -21.63 -1.67
CA MET A 114 2.83 -21.18 -1.52
C MET A 114 3.51 -21.85 -0.32
N LEU A 115 2.84 -22.03 0.82
CA LEU A 115 3.39 -22.74 1.98
C LEU A 115 3.66 -24.22 1.69
N GLU A 116 2.85 -24.85 0.85
CA GLU A 116 3.10 -26.23 0.39
C GLU A 116 4.32 -26.32 -0.53
N LYS A 117 4.48 -25.33 -1.42
CA LYS A 117 5.59 -25.25 -2.38
C LYS A 117 6.91 -24.85 -1.72
N GLU A 118 6.85 -23.92 -0.78
CA GLU A 118 7.99 -23.32 -0.07
C GLU A 118 7.80 -23.48 1.45
N PRO A 119 8.03 -24.68 2.01
CA PRO A 119 7.80 -24.94 3.45
C PRO A 119 8.67 -24.09 4.39
N GLU A 120 9.77 -23.53 3.88
CA GLU A 120 10.69 -22.65 4.60
C GLU A 120 10.41 -21.16 4.34
N LEU A 121 9.21 -20.81 3.83
CA LEU A 121 8.81 -19.42 3.61
C LEU A 121 8.99 -18.60 4.89
N LYS A 122 9.68 -17.45 4.80
CA LYS A 122 9.99 -16.58 5.95
C LYS A 122 9.12 -15.35 6.05
N ALA A 123 8.73 -14.77 4.90
CA ALA A 123 7.98 -13.50 4.92
C ALA A 123 6.97 -13.39 3.78
N ILE A 124 5.90 -12.65 4.04
CA ILE A 124 4.85 -12.33 3.08
C ILE A 124 4.58 -10.83 3.11
N PHE A 125 4.59 -10.19 1.94
CA PHE A 125 4.11 -8.83 1.77
C PHE A 125 2.71 -8.83 1.16
N GLY A 126 1.69 -8.47 1.92
CA GLY A 126 0.35 -8.18 1.43
C GLY A 126 0.24 -6.72 0.99
N ALA A 127 0.37 -6.46 -0.32
CA ALA A 127 0.49 -5.11 -0.86
C ALA A 127 -0.83 -4.29 -0.82
N ASN A 128 -1.92 -4.90 -0.37
CA ASN A 128 -3.20 -4.26 -0.14
C ASN A 128 -3.99 -5.00 0.95
N LEU A 129 -5.09 -4.38 1.40
CA LEU A 129 -5.96 -4.88 2.46
C LEU A 129 -6.32 -6.37 2.30
N PHE A 130 -6.88 -6.76 1.16
CA PHE A 130 -7.40 -8.12 0.96
C PHE A 130 -6.30 -9.17 0.83
N SER A 131 -5.19 -8.80 0.21
CA SER A 131 -3.99 -9.64 0.11
C SER A 131 -3.43 -9.96 1.50
N ALA A 132 -3.31 -8.94 2.36
CA ALA A 132 -2.82 -9.11 3.72
C ALA A 132 -3.80 -9.93 4.60
N GLN A 133 -5.10 -9.67 4.49
CA GLN A 133 -6.12 -10.44 5.22
C GLN A 133 -6.09 -11.92 4.85
N GLY A 134 -5.96 -12.23 3.56
CA GLY A 134 -5.89 -13.62 3.10
C GLY A 134 -4.61 -14.32 3.55
N ALA A 135 -3.47 -13.64 3.48
CA ALA A 135 -2.20 -14.15 4.00
C ALA A 135 -2.29 -14.45 5.50
N ALA A 136 -2.79 -13.49 6.29
CA ALA A 136 -2.97 -13.65 7.73
C ALA A 136 -3.89 -14.84 8.08
N ALA A 137 -4.99 -15.01 7.34
CA ALA A 137 -5.90 -16.13 7.52
C ALA A 137 -5.23 -17.49 7.24
N ALA A 138 -4.41 -17.57 6.19
CA ALA A 138 -3.69 -18.79 5.84
C ALA A 138 -2.62 -19.14 6.89
N ILE A 139 -1.82 -18.17 7.32
CA ILE A 139 -0.78 -18.33 8.35
C ILE A 139 -1.40 -18.79 9.68
N LYS A 140 -2.50 -18.16 10.10
CA LYS A 140 -3.25 -18.56 11.29
C LYS A 140 -3.81 -19.98 11.17
N SER A 141 -4.34 -20.34 10.01
CA SER A 141 -4.85 -21.71 9.75
C SER A 141 -3.77 -22.76 9.79
N ALA A 142 -2.53 -22.40 9.43
CA ALA A 142 -1.37 -23.27 9.43
C ALA A 142 -0.63 -23.33 10.78
N GLY A 143 -1.00 -22.47 11.76
CA GLY A 143 -0.31 -22.37 13.06
C GLY A 143 1.12 -21.83 12.93
N LEU A 144 1.33 -20.89 11.99
CA LEU A 144 2.64 -20.32 11.67
C LEU A 144 2.75 -18.85 12.12
N GLU A 145 1.86 -18.41 13.03
CA GLU A 145 1.91 -17.08 13.62
C GLU A 145 3.27 -16.84 14.30
N GLY A 146 3.85 -15.68 14.03
CA GLY A 146 5.19 -15.31 14.51
C GLY A 146 6.36 -16.06 13.86
N VAL A 147 6.11 -17.13 13.10
CA VAL A 147 7.12 -17.88 12.34
C VAL A 147 7.30 -17.28 10.95
N VAL A 148 6.21 -17.13 10.20
CA VAL A 148 6.20 -16.43 8.90
C VAL A 148 5.82 -14.98 9.16
N LYS A 149 6.70 -14.05 8.81
CA LYS A 149 6.50 -12.60 9.03
C LYS A 149 5.57 -12.01 7.98
N ILE A 150 4.63 -11.16 8.39
CA ILE A 150 3.70 -10.50 7.48
C ILE A 150 3.80 -8.98 7.62
N ALA A 151 4.03 -8.30 6.50
CA ALA A 151 3.75 -6.87 6.35
C ALA A 151 2.41 -6.68 5.63
N SER A 152 1.52 -5.91 6.24
CA SER A 152 0.22 -5.52 5.68
C SER A 152 0.29 -4.10 5.15
N PHE A 153 -0.29 -3.85 3.99
CA PHE A 153 -0.65 -2.51 3.57
C PHE A 153 -2.11 -2.23 3.95
N ASP A 154 -2.39 -0.96 4.32
CA ASP A 154 -3.63 -0.48 4.92
C ASP A 154 -3.86 -0.92 6.38
N ALA A 155 -4.48 -0.04 7.16
CA ALA A 155 -4.62 -0.17 8.60
C ALA A 155 -6.10 -0.27 9.07
N PRO A 156 -6.89 -1.25 8.59
CA PRO A 156 -8.22 -1.48 9.16
C PRO A 156 -8.09 -2.03 10.59
N GLU A 157 -9.14 -1.90 11.39
CA GLU A 157 -9.16 -2.40 12.78
C GLU A 157 -8.73 -3.88 12.89
N GLN A 158 -9.14 -4.71 11.93
CA GLN A 158 -8.75 -6.12 11.92
C GLN A 158 -7.24 -6.33 11.79
N ALA A 159 -6.55 -5.53 10.95
CA ALA A 159 -5.09 -5.62 10.83
C ALA A 159 -4.38 -5.28 12.15
N ILE A 160 -4.93 -4.36 12.94
CA ILE A 160 -4.41 -4.01 14.27
C ILE A 160 -4.65 -5.14 15.29
N ILE A 161 -5.81 -5.80 15.22
CA ILE A 161 -6.09 -6.99 16.04
C ILE A 161 -5.09 -8.10 15.69
N ASP A 162 -4.86 -8.35 14.40
CA ASP A 162 -3.93 -9.39 13.94
C ASP A 162 -2.46 -9.03 14.28
N LEU A 163 -2.10 -7.73 14.25
CA LEU A 163 -0.80 -7.23 14.72
C LEU A 163 -0.58 -7.53 16.22
N ARG A 164 -1.59 -7.23 17.06
CA ARG A 164 -1.53 -7.51 18.50
C ARG A 164 -1.47 -9.00 18.84
N ASN A 165 -2.07 -9.82 18.00
CA ASN A 165 -2.09 -11.28 18.13
C ASN A 165 -0.91 -11.99 17.43
N GLU A 166 0.11 -11.23 17.02
CA GLU A 166 1.33 -11.74 16.37
C GLU A 166 1.09 -12.46 15.03
N VAL A 167 -0.08 -12.29 14.41
CA VAL A 167 -0.39 -12.82 13.07
C VAL A 167 0.24 -11.96 11.98
N ILE A 168 0.23 -10.63 12.19
CA ILE A 168 0.88 -9.63 11.34
C ILE A 168 2.00 -8.98 12.16
N ASP A 169 3.13 -8.68 11.54
CA ASP A 169 4.28 -8.09 12.22
C ASP A 169 4.35 -6.58 12.07
N MET A 170 3.84 -6.04 10.97
CA MET A 170 3.75 -4.60 10.73
C MET A 170 2.61 -4.23 9.79
N VAL A 171 2.15 -2.99 9.93
CA VAL A 171 1.10 -2.40 9.09
C VAL A 171 1.60 -1.08 8.53
N ILE A 172 1.57 -0.93 7.22
CA ILE A 172 1.89 0.31 6.51
C ILE A 172 0.59 1.09 6.30
N ALA A 173 0.33 2.04 7.19
CA ALA A 173 -0.89 2.83 7.17
C ALA A 173 -0.74 4.05 6.25
N GLN A 174 -1.63 4.20 5.29
CA GLN A 174 -1.80 5.41 4.51
C GLN A 174 -2.51 6.48 5.35
N GLN A 175 -2.55 7.72 4.85
CA GLN A 175 -3.24 8.83 5.51
C GLN A 175 -4.42 9.34 4.66
N PRO A 176 -5.50 8.57 4.50
CA PRO A 176 -6.62 8.94 3.63
C PRO A 176 -7.32 10.23 4.07
N ALA A 177 -7.38 10.52 5.36
CA ALA A 177 -7.92 11.78 5.88
C ALA A 177 -7.09 12.98 5.42
N LEU A 178 -5.75 12.88 5.41
CA LEU A 178 -4.86 13.92 4.90
C LEU A 178 -5.02 14.09 3.38
N ILE A 179 -5.07 12.99 2.63
CA ILE A 179 -5.30 13.01 1.18
C ILE A 179 -6.61 13.75 0.87
N GLY A 180 -7.70 13.39 1.56
CA GLY A 180 -9.00 14.01 1.38
C GLY A 180 -9.03 15.49 1.75
N SER A 181 -8.42 15.88 2.88
CA SER A 181 -8.38 17.27 3.33
C SER A 181 -7.58 18.16 2.37
N LEU A 182 -6.43 17.69 1.88
CA LEU A 182 -5.63 18.41 0.89
C LEU A 182 -6.38 18.56 -0.44
N ALA A 183 -7.08 17.51 -0.88
CA ALA A 183 -7.87 17.57 -2.11
C ALA A 183 -8.99 18.62 -2.03
N VAL A 184 -9.70 18.69 -0.90
CA VAL A 184 -10.74 19.72 -0.67
C VAL A 184 -10.12 21.11 -0.60
N GLN A 185 -8.98 21.28 0.10
CA GLN A 185 -8.29 22.55 0.19
C GLN A 185 -7.86 23.05 -1.20
N TYR A 186 -7.20 22.20 -1.98
CA TYR A 186 -6.75 22.60 -3.33
C TYR A 186 -7.91 22.83 -4.30
N ALA A 187 -9.01 22.08 -4.17
CA ALA A 187 -10.22 22.36 -4.95
C ALA A 187 -10.80 23.74 -4.60
N TYR A 188 -10.86 24.09 -3.33
CA TYR A 188 -11.29 25.40 -2.87
C TYR A 188 -10.38 26.50 -3.40
N ASP A 189 -9.05 26.35 -3.25
CA ASP A 189 -8.07 27.34 -3.74
C ASP A 189 -8.20 27.55 -5.26
N ALA A 190 -8.37 26.46 -6.02
CA ALA A 190 -8.59 26.56 -7.46
C ALA A 190 -9.87 27.31 -7.83
N LEU A 191 -10.97 27.07 -7.11
CA LEU A 191 -12.24 27.80 -7.33
C LEU A 191 -12.13 29.30 -6.97
N MET A 192 -11.24 29.64 -6.03
CA MET A 192 -10.95 31.03 -5.66
C MET A 192 -9.91 31.69 -6.60
N GLY A 193 -9.40 30.97 -7.59
CA GLY A 193 -8.41 31.48 -8.55
C GLY A 193 -6.95 31.39 -8.06
N ASN A 194 -6.69 30.74 -6.93
CA ASN A 194 -5.37 30.58 -6.31
C ASN A 194 -4.71 29.26 -6.74
N THR A 195 -4.38 29.10 -8.01
CA THR A 195 -3.81 27.83 -8.52
C THR A 195 -2.28 27.78 -8.49
N ALA A 196 -1.60 28.94 -8.31
CA ALA A 196 -0.14 29.03 -8.44
C ALA A 196 0.62 28.21 -7.40
N ASP A 197 0.05 28.01 -6.21
CA ASP A 197 0.67 27.29 -5.09
C ASP A 197 0.20 25.83 -4.99
N ILE A 198 -0.62 25.34 -5.93
CA ILE A 198 -1.07 23.96 -5.97
C ILE A 198 0.01 23.09 -6.65
N PRO A 199 0.70 22.19 -5.92
CA PRO A 199 1.71 21.35 -6.53
C PRO A 199 1.04 20.30 -7.44
N ALA A 200 1.65 20.00 -8.58
CA ALA A 200 1.12 19.01 -9.53
C ALA A 200 1.09 17.59 -8.94
N LYS A 201 1.95 17.30 -7.95
CA LYS A 201 1.99 16.04 -7.23
C LYS A 201 2.27 16.25 -5.74
N VAL A 202 1.50 15.55 -4.90
CA VAL A 202 1.71 15.48 -3.45
C VAL A 202 1.79 14.03 -3.04
N ASN A 203 2.93 13.64 -2.48
CA ASN A 203 3.11 12.35 -1.82
C ASN A 203 2.84 12.51 -0.32
N THR A 204 1.81 11.83 0.19
CA THR A 204 1.54 11.81 1.63
C THR A 204 2.39 10.73 2.32
N PRO A 205 2.86 10.99 3.56
CA PRO A 205 3.67 10.03 4.31
C PRO A 205 2.86 8.83 4.76
N PHE A 206 3.57 7.76 5.15
CA PHE A 206 3.01 6.61 5.84
C PHE A 206 3.22 6.67 7.33
N VAL A 207 2.40 5.94 8.07
CA VAL A 207 2.67 5.57 9.46
C VAL A 207 2.95 4.07 9.48
N VAL A 208 4.16 3.68 9.87
CA VAL A 208 4.51 2.27 10.06
C VAL A 208 4.09 1.88 11.48
N ILE A 209 3.10 1.00 11.58
CA ILE A 209 2.56 0.55 12.85
C ILE A 209 3.12 -0.84 13.16
N THR A 210 3.76 -0.96 14.31
CA THR A 210 4.28 -2.19 14.89
C THR A 210 3.72 -2.41 16.29
N ARG A 211 4.00 -3.56 16.90
CA ARG A 211 3.60 -3.81 18.30
C ARG A 211 4.19 -2.79 19.29
N ASP A 212 5.37 -2.24 18.98
CA ASP A 212 6.05 -1.30 19.86
C ASP A 212 5.43 0.10 19.87
N ASN A 213 4.77 0.51 18.78
CA ASN A 213 4.22 1.86 18.62
C ASN A 213 2.70 1.90 18.43
N VAL A 214 2.01 0.78 18.37
CA VAL A 214 0.57 0.69 18.06
C VAL A 214 -0.31 1.50 19.03
N ASP A 215 0.13 1.77 20.23
CA ASP A 215 -0.60 2.54 21.26
C ASP A 215 -0.24 4.04 21.26
N THR A 216 0.66 4.49 20.39
CA THR A 216 0.95 5.93 20.27
C THR A 216 -0.21 6.67 19.59
N GLU A 217 -0.32 7.97 19.88
CA GLU A 217 -1.35 8.82 19.27
C GLU A 217 -1.25 8.82 17.74
N GLU A 218 -0.03 8.85 17.19
CA GLU A 218 0.23 8.83 15.75
C GLU A 218 -0.32 7.54 15.10
N ALA A 219 0.01 6.38 15.65
CA ALA A 219 -0.48 5.09 15.17
C ALA A 219 -2.02 4.99 15.28
N GLN A 220 -2.59 5.40 16.42
CA GLN A 220 -4.03 5.35 16.66
C GLN A 220 -4.82 6.27 15.71
N ASN A 221 -4.25 7.41 15.32
CA ASN A 221 -4.85 8.33 14.34
C ASN A 221 -4.76 7.82 12.90
N ALA A 222 -3.83 6.92 12.61
CA ALA A 222 -3.65 6.30 11.28
C ALA A 222 -4.54 5.05 11.08
N ILE A 223 -5.17 4.53 12.12
CA ILE A 223 -6.08 3.36 12.01
C ILE A 223 -7.39 3.81 11.35
N TYR A 224 -7.82 3.04 10.35
CA TYR A 224 -9.08 3.28 9.65
C TYR A 224 -10.25 2.86 10.54
N LYS A 225 -11.02 3.82 11.01
CA LYS A 225 -12.19 3.58 11.84
C LYS A 225 -13.41 3.38 10.93
N SER A 226 -14.10 2.26 11.07
CA SER A 226 -15.46 2.13 10.58
C SER A 226 -16.38 2.90 11.53
N GLU A 227 -17.11 3.91 11.00
CA GLU A 227 -18.19 4.57 11.74
C GLU A 227 -19.34 3.61 12.00
#